data_f4c758b30e0c99f1ab8575d0739b80c6
#
_entry.id   f4c758b30e0c99f1ab8575d0739b80c6
#
_cell.length_a   1.000
_cell.length_b   1.000
_cell.length_c   1.000
_cell.angle_alpha   90.00
_cell.angle_beta   90.00
_cell.angle_gamma   90.00
#
_symmetry.space_group_name_H-M   'P 1'
#
loop_
_entity.id
_entity.type
_entity.pdbx_description
1 polymer ?
#
loop_
_entity_poly.entity_id
_entity_poly.type
_entity_poly.pdbx_seq_one_letter_code
_entity_poly.pdbx_strand_id
1 'polypeptide(L)' 'MTTLEIKGDWNITKGTLRQKWAQLTDDDLTYAEGKQEELLGRIQKRTGETREAIEKAVKEFNS' A
#
# COMPACT_ATOMS: atom_id res chain seq x y z
N MET A 1 0.88 12.46 13.69
CA MET A 1 0.11 11.52 12.87
C MET A 1 0.99 10.85 11.83
N THR A 2 0.80 9.60 11.65
CA THR A 2 1.60 8.82 10.73
C THR A 2 0.94 8.77 9.37
N THR A 3 1.65 9.16 8.34
CA THR A 3 1.19 8.94 6.98
C THR A 3 1.89 7.71 6.42
N LEU A 4 1.22 7.06 5.52
CA LEU A 4 1.79 5.94 4.79
C LEU A 4 2.87 6.47 3.87
N GLU A 5 4.12 6.09 4.07
CA GLU A 5 5.22 6.54 3.24
C GLU A 5 5.73 5.39 2.40
N ILE A 6 5.82 5.64 1.09
CA ILE A 6 6.39 4.69 0.15
C ILE A 6 7.70 5.26 -0.33
N LYS A 7 8.78 4.53 -0.11
CA LYS A 7 10.12 4.93 -0.53
C LYS A 7 10.58 4.04 -1.66
N GLY A 8 11.39 4.62 -2.56
CA GLY A 8 11.96 3.86 -3.65
C GLY A 8 11.10 3.86 -4.90
N ASP A 9 11.38 2.90 -5.76
CA ASP A 9 10.71 2.80 -7.06
C ASP A 9 9.29 2.28 -6.88
N TRP A 10 8.32 3.01 -7.43
CA TRP A 10 6.91 2.64 -7.33
C TRP A 10 6.63 1.28 -7.99
N ASN A 11 7.32 0.97 -9.08
CA ASN A 11 7.10 -0.31 -9.76
C ASN A 11 7.48 -1.49 -8.86
N ILE A 12 8.57 -1.36 -8.13
CA ILE A 12 8.99 -2.39 -7.18
C ILE A 12 7.99 -2.45 -6.03
N THR A 13 7.57 -1.30 -5.55
CA THR A 13 6.61 -1.22 -4.46
C THR A 13 5.29 -1.88 -4.85
N LYS A 14 4.81 -1.64 -6.08
CA LYS A 14 3.57 -2.27 -6.55
C LYS A 14 3.65 -3.79 -6.46
N GLY A 15 4.76 -4.34 -6.92
CA GLY A 15 4.96 -5.79 -6.88
C GLY A 15 4.92 -6.32 -5.46
N THR A 16 5.61 -5.63 -4.55
CA THR A 16 5.64 -6.03 -3.15
C THR A 16 4.25 -5.96 -2.52
N LEU A 17 3.51 -4.90 -2.81
CA LEU A 17 2.16 -4.74 -2.27
C LEU A 17 1.22 -5.83 -2.77
N ARG A 18 1.33 -6.21 -4.04
CA ARG A 18 0.50 -7.27 -4.58
C ARG A 18 0.86 -8.64 -4.02
N GLN A 19 2.13 -8.86 -3.70
CA GLN A 19 2.53 -10.09 -3.03
C GLN A 19 1.97 -10.16 -1.62
N LYS A 20 1.97 -9.02 -0.94
CA LYS A 20 1.46 -8.96 0.44
C LYS A 20 -0.06 -9.06 0.46
N TRP A 21 -0.72 -8.35 -0.45
CA TRP A 21 -2.19 -8.30 -0.50
C TRP A 21 -2.64 -8.64 -1.91
N ALA A 22 -2.88 -9.92 -2.15
CA ALA A 22 -3.27 -10.40 -3.48
C ALA A 22 -4.60 -9.81 -3.95
N GLN A 23 -5.39 -9.28 -3.04
CA GLN A 23 -6.67 -8.66 -3.37
C GLN A 23 -6.53 -7.34 -4.13
N LEU A 24 -5.35 -6.72 -4.08
CA LEU A 24 -5.11 -5.48 -4.80
C LEU A 24 -4.98 -5.73 -6.29
N THR A 25 -5.53 -4.83 -7.08
CA THR A 25 -5.41 -4.91 -8.54
C THR A 25 -4.41 -3.87 -9.04
N ASP A 26 -3.95 -4.05 -10.28
CA ASP A 26 -3.08 -3.05 -10.91
C ASP A 26 -3.77 -1.70 -10.99
N ASP A 27 -5.08 -1.69 -11.26
CA ASP A 27 -5.83 -0.45 -11.35
C ASP A 27 -5.82 0.30 -10.01
N ASP A 28 -6.00 -0.43 -8.91
CA ASP A 28 -5.95 0.18 -7.59
C ASP A 28 -4.61 0.86 -7.35
N LEU A 29 -3.54 0.19 -7.71
CA LEU A 29 -2.19 0.68 -7.45
C LEU A 29 -1.83 1.84 -8.38
N THR A 30 -2.24 1.75 -9.64
CA THR A 30 -2.00 2.83 -10.59
C THR A 30 -2.73 4.10 -10.17
N TYR A 31 -3.99 3.95 -9.75
CA TYR A 31 -4.78 5.07 -9.30
C TYR A 31 -4.15 5.74 -8.08
N ALA A 32 -3.58 4.94 -7.20
CA ALA A 32 -3.04 5.44 -5.93
C ALA A 32 -1.59 5.90 -6.03
N GLU A 33 -0.98 5.83 -7.20
CA GLU A 33 0.42 6.24 -7.36
C GLU A 33 0.61 7.69 -6.94
N GLY A 34 1.50 7.92 -5.98
CA GLY A 34 1.72 9.25 -5.44
C GLY A 34 0.65 9.76 -4.50
N LYS A 35 -0.36 8.92 -4.22
CA LYS A 35 -1.49 9.30 -3.36
C LYS A 35 -1.57 8.33 -2.19
N GLN A 36 -0.76 8.57 -1.18
CA GLN A 36 -0.60 7.61 -0.10
C GLN A 36 -1.88 7.35 0.68
N GLU A 37 -2.69 8.38 0.91
CA GLU A 37 -3.96 8.20 1.63
C GLU A 37 -4.93 7.36 0.81
N GLU A 38 -4.95 7.56 -0.52
CA GLU A 38 -5.77 6.76 -1.41
C GLU A 38 -5.31 5.30 -1.39
N LEU A 39 -4.01 5.07 -1.39
CA LEU A 39 -3.47 3.73 -1.32
C LEU A 39 -3.92 3.03 -0.05
N LEU A 40 -3.80 3.72 1.08
CA LEU A 40 -4.23 3.19 2.36
C LEU A 40 -5.71 2.79 2.32
N GLY A 41 -6.54 3.68 1.81
CA GLY A 41 -7.98 3.41 1.71
C GLY A 41 -8.30 2.24 0.81
N ARG A 42 -7.59 2.14 -0.32
CA ARG A 42 -7.78 1.03 -1.24
C ARG A 42 -7.40 -0.30 -0.59
N ILE A 43 -6.28 -0.33 0.12
CA ILE A 43 -5.86 -1.55 0.80
C ILE A 43 -6.88 -1.94 1.87
N GLN A 44 -7.36 -0.98 2.65
CA GLN A 44 -8.37 -1.26 3.66
C GLN A 44 -9.63 -1.84 3.04
N LYS A 45 -10.07 -1.25 1.94
CA LYS A 45 -11.29 -1.69 1.27
C LYS A 45 -11.15 -3.10 0.73
N ARG A 46 -10.00 -3.42 0.15
CA ARG A 46 -9.80 -4.72 -0.50
C ARG A 46 -9.49 -5.83 0.48
N THR A 47 -8.80 -5.52 1.57
CA THR A 47 -8.29 -6.55 2.48
C THR A 47 -9.02 -6.61 3.81
N GLY A 48 -9.67 -5.53 4.20
CA GLY A 48 -10.30 -5.46 5.52
C GLY A 48 -9.31 -5.24 6.66
N GLU A 49 -8.04 -4.99 6.33
CA GLU A 49 -7.03 -4.75 7.35
C GLU A 49 -7.24 -3.40 8.02
N THR A 50 -6.73 -3.26 9.23
CA THR A 50 -6.78 -1.98 9.91
C THR A 50 -5.70 -1.06 9.36
N ARG A 51 -5.90 0.25 9.53
CA ARG A 51 -4.90 1.23 9.13
C ARG A 51 -3.55 0.93 9.77
N GLU A 52 -3.57 0.59 11.04
CA GLU A 52 -2.34 0.31 11.78
C GLU A 52 -1.60 -0.90 11.23
N ALA A 53 -2.34 -1.93 10.88
CA ALA A 53 -1.73 -3.14 10.31
C ALA A 53 -1.08 -2.83 8.96
N ILE A 54 -1.76 -2.02 8.15
CA ILE A 54 -1.24 -1.65 6.83
C ILE A 54 0.02 -0.80 6.97
N GLU A 55 -0.02 0.19 7.84
CA GLU A 55 1.14 1.06 8.05
C GLU A 55 2.34 0.28 8.55
N LYS A 56 2.10 -0.67 9.44
CA LYS A 56 3.17 -1.52 9.95
C LYS A 56 3.80 -2.35 8.83
N ALA A 57 2.97 -2.93 7.98
CA ALA A 57 3.46 -3.76 6.88
C ALA A 57 4.30 -2.93 5.90
N VAL A 58 3.82 -1.74 5.55
CA VAL A 58 4.55 -0.86 4.63
C VAL A 58 5.87 -0.40 5.25
N LYS A 59 5.86 -0.14 6.54
CA LYS A 59 7.08 0.24 7.23
C LYS A 59 8.13 -0.87 7.13
N GLU A 60 7.68 -2.12 7.21
CA GLU A 60 8.58 -3.26 7.06
C GLU A 60 9.16 -3.35 5.65
N PHE A 61 8.38 -3.00 4.63
CA PHE A 61 8.90 -2.97 3.26
C PHE A 61 10.03 -1.97 3.11
N ASN A 62 9.95 -0.86 3.82
CA ASN A 62 10.90 0.24 3.70
C ASN A 62 12.15 0.05 4.57
N SER A 63 12.19 -0.99 5.34
CA SER A 63 13.29 -1.26 6.26
C SER A 63 14.53 -1.76 5.55
#